data_d9654eb0f6b806ddcca82ee26a4eb98d
#
_entry.id   d9654eb0f6b806ddcca82ee26a4eb98d
#
_cell.length_a   1.000
_cell.length_b   1.000
_cell.length_c   1.000
_cell.angle_alpha   90.00
_cell.angle_beta   90.00
_cell.angle_gamma   90.00
#
_symmetry.space_group_name_H-M   'P 1'
#
loop_
_entity.id
_entity.type
_entity.pdbx_description
1 polymer ?
#
loop_
_entity_poly.entity_id
_entity_poly.type
_entity_poly.pdbx_seq_one_letter_code
_entity_poly.pdbx_strand_id
1 'polypeptide(L)'
;QMTSLKQSQRYSVLIIWIDKHLRQGVPFFIFTDALKILDSVTIYHRMEKTSEKWVKKNGGGIFELHSYAVPDDFPEEEIRNQFLKEFEEYFPEIRGYKVKYEYLQVKDDFTAFHTNLYKTRPTVKTDVENLFLAGDWVKLENPAMLMEAATTSALHAANSIFNKEGLKEEPMLSVPLKGLFA
;
A
#
# COMPACT_ATOMS: atom_id res chain seq x y z
N GLN A 1 -2.74 5.48 -25.49
CA GLN A 1 -1.97 4.95 -24.33
C GLN A 1 -2.85 4.79 -23.07
N MET A 2 -3.76 5.72 -22.79
CA MET A 2 -4.65 5.62 -21.60
C MET A 2 -5.63 4.43 -21.64
N THR A 3 -6.01 3.95 -22.81
CA THR A 3 -6.90 2.78 -22.97
C THR A 3 -6.29 1.45 -22.56
N SER A 4 -4.98 1.39 -22.33
CA SER A 4 -4.27 0.19 -21.88
C SER A 4 -4.13 0.10 -20.36
N LEU A 5 -4.50 1.14 -19.63
CA LEU A 5 -4.48 1.11 -18.16
C LEU A 5 -5.56 0.15 -17.65
N LYS A 6 -5.21 -0.62 -16.63
CA LYS A 6 -6.11 -1.57 -15.97
C LYS A 6 -6.24 -1.23 -14.50
N GLN A 7 -7.38 -1.56 -13.93
CA GLN A 7 -7.54 -1.57 -12.48
C GLN A 7 -6.67 -2.65 -11.85
N SER A 8 -6.35 -2.47 -10.58
CA SER A 8 -5.67 -3.47 -9.79
C SER A 8 -6.55 -4.71 -9.61
N GLN A 9 -5.93 -5.79 -9.18
CA GLN A 9 -6.68 -6.84 -8.52
C GLN A 9 -7.29 -6.32 -7.22
N ARG A 10 -8.35 -6.97 -6.78
CA ARG A 10 -9.01 -6.67 -5.51
C ARG A 10 -8.04 -6.85 -4.36
N TYR A 11 -7.94 -5.86 -3.48
CA TYR A 11 -7.19 -5.93 -2.24
C TYR A 11 -8.09 -5.67 -1.04
N SER A 12 -7.65 -6.07 0.13
CA SER A 12 -8.40 -5.84 1.35
C SER A 12 -7.50 -5.45 2.52
N VAL A 13 -8.02 -4.58 3.37
CA VAL A 13 -7.39 -4.18 4.62
C VAL A 13 -8.43 -4.27 5.73
N LEU A 14 -8.13 -5.05 6.77
CA LEU A 14 -8.93 -5.11 7.99
C LEU A 14 -8.12 -4.50 9.14
N ILE A 15 -8.58 -3.39 9.69
CA ILE A 15 -8.03 -2.81 10.91
C ILE A 15 -8.90 -3.24 12.09
N ILE A 16 -8.27 -3.80 13.14
CA ILE A 16 -8.96 -4.25 14.34
C ILE A 16 -8.32 -3.70 15.62
N TRP A 17 -9.17 -3.31 16.54
CA TRP A 17 -8.82 -2.97 17.93
C TRP A 17 -9.32 -4.10 18.82
N ILE A 18 -8.41 -4.79 19.47
CA ILE A 18 -8.74 -5.94 20.32
C ILE A 18 -8.26 -5.73 21.77
N ASP A 19 -8.79 -6.50 22.69
CA ASP A 19 -8.43 -6.43 24.11
C ASP A 19 -7.12 -7.17 24.47
N LYS A 20 -6.51 -7.83 23.52
CA LYS A 20 -5.23 -8.53 23.68
C LYS A 20 -4.10 -7.85 22.90
N HIS A 21 -2.87 -8.15 23.27
CA HIS A 21 -1.65 -7.71 22.59
C HIS A 21 -0.74 -8.90 22.28
N LEU A 22 0.10 -8.76 21.28
CA LEU A 22 1.16 -9.72 21.00
C LEU A 22 2.37 -9.49 21.92
N ARG A 23 3.08 -10.57 22.23
CA ARG A 23 4.31 -10.54 23.04
C ARG A 23 5.30 -9.49 22.52
N GLN A 24 6.12 -8.95 23.43
CA GLN A 24 7.26 -8.13 23.05
C GLN A 24 8.25 -8.98 22.22
N GLY A 25 8.92 -8.37 21.26
CA GLY A 25 9.86 -9.07 20.36
C GLY A 25 9.24 -9.53 19.03
N VAL A 26 7.91 -9.58 18.92
CA VAL A 26 7.27 -9.74 17.58
C VAL A 26 7.53 -8.44 16.79
N PRO A 27 8.07 -8.50 15.56
CA PRO A 27 8.26 -7.33 14.70
C PRO A 27 6.94 -6.56 14.51
N PHE A 28 7.02 -5.25 14.34
CA PHE A 28 5.80 -4.45 14.13
C PHE A 28 5.14 -4.70 12.76
N PHE A 29 5.90 -5.21 11.80
CA PHE A 29 5.42 -5.59 10.47
C PHE A 29 5.90 -7.02 10.14
N ILE A 30 5.00 -7.86 9.64
CA ILE A 30 5.24 -9.28 9.38
C ILE A 30 4.58 -9.65 8.06
N PHE A 31 5.33 -10.29 7.16
CA PHE A 31 4.77 -11.06 6.04
C PHE A 31 4.42 -12.47 6.51
N THR A 32 3.29 -13.00 6.05
CA THR A 32 2.72 -14.27 6.50
C THR A 32 2.83 -15.41 5.48
N ASP A 33 3.59 -15.21 4.40
CA ASP A 33 3.73 -16.17 3.29
C ASP A 33 2.37 -16.58 2.64
N ALA A 34 1.42 -15.66 2.64
CA ALA A 34 0.10 -15.83 2.04
C ALA A 34 -0.57 -17.17 2.42
N LEU A 35 -1.03 -17.30 3.67
CA LEU A 35 -1.72 -18.52 4.15
C LEU A 35 -2.88 -18.86 3.20
N LYS A 36 -3.88 -18.01 3.10
CA LYS A 36 -4.95 -18.08 2.10
C LYS A 36 -5.25 -16.70 1.51
N ILE A 37 -5.47 -15.68 2.36
CA ILE A 37 -5.65 -14.28 1.96
C ILE A 37 -4.81 -13.30 2.79
N LEU A 38 -4.33 -13.69 3.97
CA LEU A 38 -3.55 -12.83 4.85
C LEU A 38 -2.10 -12.75 4.38
N ASP A 39 -1.71 -11.65 3.74
CA ASP A 39 -0.36 -11.44 3.22
C ASP A 39 0.56 -10.76 4.22
N SER A 40 0.02 -9.86 5.06
CA SER A 40 0.82 -9.22 6.09
C SER A 40 0.00 -8.76 7.29
N VAL A 41 0.70 -8.61 8.43
CA VAL A 41 0.17 -8.07 9.68
C VAL A 41 1.03 -6.92 10.14
N THR A 42 0.40 -5.77 10.38
CA THR A 42 1.04 -4.61 11.03
C THR A 42 0.54 -4.48 12.46
N ILE A 43 1.45 -4.46 13.43
CA ILE A 43 1.15 -4.12 14.81
C ILE A 43 1.15 -2.59 14.91
N TYR A 44 0.03 -1.96 14.55
CA TYR A 44 -0.06 -0.54 14.22
C TYR A 44 0.32 0.38 15.38
N HIS A 45 -0.04 0.01 16.61
CA HIS A 45 0.30 0.78 17.81
C HIS A 45 1.80 0.77 18.19
N ARG A 46 2.62 -0.07 17.53
CA ARG A 46 4.09 -0.04 17.68
C ARG A 46 4.77 0.89 16.68
N MET A 47 4.03 1.34 15.65
CA MET A 47 4.53 2.17 14.57
C MET A 47 4.04 3.61 14.69
N GLU A 48 2.79 3.83 15.16
CA GLU A 48 2.10 5.11 15.12
C GLU A 48 1.77 5.61 16.54
N LYS A 49 2.20 6.85 16.85
CA LYS A 49 2.12 7.44 18.20
C LYS A 49 0.71 7.63 18.76
N THR A 50 -0.27 7.94 17.93
CA THR A 50 -1.67 8.12 18.36
C THR A 50 -2.26 6.78 18.78
N SER A 51 -1.99 5.74 18.00
CA SER A 51 -2.37 4.36 18.26
C SER A 51 -1.69 3.81 19.53
N GLU A 52 -0.40 4.15 19.75
CA GLU A 52 0.32 3.83 20.98
C GLU A 52 -0.36 4.47 22.21
N LYS A 53 -0.73 5.75 22.14
CA LYS A 53 -1.44 6.46 23.22
C LYS A 53 -2.80 5.82 23.48
N TRP A 54 -3.53 5.42 22.44
CA TRP A 54 -4.81 4.76 22.59
C TRP A 54 -4.67 3.43 23.34
N VAL A 55 -3.69 2.59 22.95
CA VAL A 55 -3.40 1.31 23.62
C VAL A 55 -2.97 1.51 25.06
N LYS A 56 -2.11 2.49 25.36
CA LYS A 56 -1.74 2.84 26.74
C LYS A 56 -2.95 3.19 27.62
N LYS A 57 -3.95 3.87 27.05
CA LYS A 57 -5.17 4.28 27.77
C LYS A 57 -6.17 3.14 27.91
N ASN A 58 -6.37 2.32 26.87
CA ASN A 58 -7.49 1.38 26.77
C ASN A 58 -7.09 -0.10 26.92
N GLY A 59 -5.78 -0.37 26.93
CA GLY A 59 -5.24 -1.73 26.85
C GLY A 59 -5.46 -2.40 25.50
N GLY A 60 -4.89 -3.60 25.33
CA GLY A 60 -5.02 -4.42 24.12
C GLY A 60 -4.08 -4.01 23.00
N GLY A 61 -4.51 -4.17 21.74
CA GLY A 61 -3.69 -3.90 20.56
C GLY A 61 -4.51 -3.41 19.37
N ILE A 62 -3.81 -2.78 18.43
CA ILE A 62 -4.36 -2.36 17.13
C ILE A 62 -3.55 -3.08 16.05
N PHE A 63 -4.24 -3.79 15.18
CA PHE A 63 -3.65 -4.59 14.12
C PHE A 63 -4.26 -4.24 12.78
N GLU A 64 -3.44 -4.21 11.77
CA GLU A 64 -3.85 -4.01 10.39
C GLU A 64 -3.46 -5.26 9.58
N LEU A 65 -4.45 -5.92 9.03
CA LEU A 65 -4.35 -7.18 8.30
C LEU A 65 -4.55 -6.88 6.81
N HIS A 66 -3.60 -7.29 5.98
CA HIS A 66 -3.63 -6.98 4.55
C HIS A 66 -3.75 -8.23 3.69
N SER A 67 -4.54 -8.11 2.64
CA SER A 67 -4.47 -8.94 1.44
C SER A 67 -4.18 -8.06 0.24
N TYR A 68 -3.05 -8.26 -0.41
CA TYR A 68 -2.65 -7.46 -1.56
C TYR A 68 -3.28 -7.92 -2.88
N ALA A 69 -3.78 -9.16 -2.90
CA ALA A 69 -4.44 -9.75 -4.05
C ALA A 69 -5.47 -10.78 -3.59
N VAL A 70 -6.66 -10.32 -3.20
CA VAL A 70 -7.78 -11.21 -2.89
C VAL A 70 -8.18 -11.96 -4.16
N PRO A 71 -8.26 -13.31 -4.17
CA PRO A 71 -8.70 -14.06 -5.33
C PRO A 71 -10.06 -13.57 -5.84
N ASP A 72 -10.24 -13.51 -7.17
CA ASP A 72 -11.45 -12.94 -7.79
C ASP A 72 -12.71 -13.71 -7.41
N ASP A 73 -12.59 -15.03 -7.19
CA ASP A 73 -13.66 -15.93 -6.79
C ASP A 73 -13.87 -16.00 -5.27
N PHE A 74 -13.07 -15.28 -4.46
CA PHE A 74 -13.24 -15.29 -3.01
C PHE A 74 -14.43 -14.42 -2.60
N PRO A 75 -15.41 -14.95 -1.84
CA PRO A 75 -16.59 -14.19 -1.42
C PRO A 75 -16.21 -13.01 -0.52
N GLU A 76 -16.71 -11.82 -0.85
CA GLU A 76 -16.37 -10.60 -0.10
C GLU A 76 -16.85 -10.68 1.36
N GLU A 77 -18.01 -11.25 1.60
CA GLU A 77 -18.58 -11.45 2.92
C GLU A 77 -17.77 -12.40 3.81
N GLU A 78 -16.92 -13.25 3.22
CA GLU A 78 -16.05 -14.17 3.96
C GLU A 78 -14.67 -13.55 4.29
N ILE A 79 -14.27 -12.46 3.64
CA ILE A 79 -12.92 -11.86 3.79
C ILE A 79 -12.60 -11.57 5.25
N ARG A 80 -13.52 -10.91 5.95
CA ARG A 80 -13.35 -10.59 7.36
C ARG A 80 -13.08 -11.82 8.22
N ASN A 81 -13.92 -12.83 8.08
CA ASN A 81 -13.83 -14.04 8.90
C ASN A 81 -12.57 -14.83 8.57
N GLN A 82 -12.18 -14.86 7.31
CA GLN A 82 -10.95 -15.50 6.89
C GLN A 82 -9.71 -14.79 7.46
N PHE A 83 -9.66 -13.45 7.44
CA PHE A 83 -8.60 -12.68 8.08
C PHE A 83 -8.46 -13.02 9.57
N LEU A 84 -9.57 -13.00 10.30
CA LEU A 84 -9.54 -13.28 11.74
C LEU A 84 -9.09 -14.71 12.04
N LYS A 85 -9.53 -15.67 11.23
CA LYS A 85 -9.12 -17.07 11.34
C LYS A 85 -7.60 -17.22 11.14
N GLU A 86 -7.07 -16.66 10.05
CA GLU A 86 -5.63 -16.73 9.74
C GLU A 86 -4.78 -15.98 10.77
N PHE A 87 -5.28 -14.85 11.26
CA PHE A 87 -4.63 -14.08 12.32
C PHE A 87 -4.51 -14.90 13.62
N GLU A 88 -5.56 -15.66 14.01
CA GLU A 88 -5.51 -16.57 15.15
C GLU A 88 -4.64 -17.81 14.92
N GLU A 89 -4.60 -18.31 13.68
CA GLU A 89 -3.71 -19.42 13.30
C GLU A 89 -2.25 -19.01 13.40
N TYR A 90 -1.92 -17.79 12.94
CA TYR A 90 -0.57 -17.25 12.94
C TYR A 90 -0.10 -16.81 14.33
N PHE A 91 -1.02 -16.27 15.16
CA PHE A 91 -0.76 -15.83 16.52
C PHE A 91 -1.68 -16.53 17.55
N PRO A 92 -1.42 -17.79 17.88
CA PRO A 92 -2.30 -18.55 18.79
C PRO A 92 -2.46 -17.91 20.18
N GLU A 93 -1.50 -17.08 20.61
CA GLU A 93 -1.54 -16.40 21.91
C GLU A 93 -2.65 -15.36 22.05
N ILE A 94 -3.21 -14.90 20.93
CA ILE A 94 -4.33 -13.95 20.99
C ILE A 94 -5.71 -14.61 21.00
N ARG A 95 -5.82 -15.91 20.81
CA ARG A 95 -7.12 -16.62 20.75
C ARG A 95 -8.04 -16.22 21.88
N GLY A 96 -9.33 -16.04 21.57
CA GLY A 96 -10.35 -15.56 22.51
C GLY A 96 -10.26 -14.07 22.83
N TYR A 97 -9.67 -13.27 21.95
CA TYR A 97 -9.76 -11.81 22.03
C TYR A 97 -11.18 -11.32 21.78
N LYS A 98 -11.47 -10.12 22.26
CA LYS A 98 -12.70 -9.40 21.94
C LYS A 98 -12.38 -8.22 21.04
N VAL A 99 -13.07 -8.14 19.92
CA VAL A 99 -13.00 -6.97 19.04
C VAL A 99 -13.72 -5.81 19.72
N LYS A 100 -13.00 -4.69 19.90
CA LYS A 100 -13.54 -3.41 20.41
C LYS A 100 -14.06 -2.55 19.27
N TYR A 101 -13.26 -2.46 18.20
CA TYR A 101 -13.58 -1.72 16.96
C TYR A 101 -12.96 -2.46 15.78
N GLU A 102 -13.56 -2.29 14.61
CA GLU A 102 -13.01 -2.81 13.37
C GLU A 102 -13.39 -1.92 12.20
N TYR A 103 -12.56 -1.94 11.16
CA TYR A 103 -12.81 -1.30 9.89
C TYR A 103 -12.30 -2.19 8.77
N LEU A 104 -13.18 -2.66 7.90
CA LEU A 104 -12.85 -3.45 6.72
C LEU A 104 -12.95 -2.57 5.48
N GLN A 105 -11.95 -2.63 4.64
CA GLN A 105 -11.91 -2.02 3.33
C GLN A 105 -11.60 -3.10 2.29
N VAL A 106 -12.41 -3.18 1.23
CA VAL A 106 -12.19 -4.02 0.05
C VAL A 106 -12.28 -3.11 -1.17
N LYS A 107 -11.23 -3.07 -1.99
CA LYS A 107 -11.14 -2.19 -3.16
C LYS A 107 -10.30 -2.79 -4.28
N ASP A 108 -10.38 -2.19 -5.47
CA ASP A 108 -9.62 -2.49 -6.67
C ASP A 108 -9.15 -1.22 -7.40
N ASP A 109 -9.01 -0.12 -6.66
CA ASP A 109 -8.89 1.25 -7.17
C ASP A 109 -7.46 1.79 -7.23
N PHE A 110 -6.43 0.95 -7.11
CA PHE A 110 -5.05 1.39 -7.31
C PHE A 110 -4.48 0.97 -8.68
N THR A 111 -3.31 1.48 -9.00
CA THR A 111 -2.66 1.19 -10.29
C THR A 111 -2.26 -0.27 -10.40
N ALA A 112 -2.70 -0.95 -11.45
CA ALA A 112 -2.34 -2.34 -11.69
C ALA A 112 -0.87 -2.53 -12.05
N PHE A 113 -0.23 -3.54 -11.43
CA PHE A 113 1.17 -3.92 -11.65
C PHE A 113 1.31 -5.21 -12.46
N HIS A 114 0.49 -5.38 -13.50
CA HIS A 114 0.55 -6.55 -14.35
C HIS A 114 1.85 -6.61 -15.17
N THR A 115 2.30 -7.81 -15.45
CA THR A 115 3.45 -8.05 -16.31
C THR A 115 3.33 -7.30 -17.65
N ASN A 116 4.40 -6.64 -18.06
CA ASN A 116 4.50 -5.79 -19.26
C ASN A 116 3.65 -4.51 -19.28
N LEU A 117 2.77 -4.26 -18.30
CA LEU A 117 1.94 -3.06 -18.28
C LEU A 117 2.79 -1.77 -18.23
N TYR A 118 3.94 -1.80 -17.55
CA TYR A 118 4.84 -0.65 -17.46
C TYR A 118 5.27 -0.09 -18.81
N LYS A 119 5.41 -0.93 -19.84
CA LYS A 119 5.83 -0.52 -21.18
C LYS A 119 4.78 0.37 -21.86
N THR A 120 3.51 0.20 -21.52
CA THR A 120 2.36 0.90 -22.14
C THR A 120 1.88 2.09 -21.32
N ARG A 121 2.43 2.32 -20.12
CA ARG A 121 2.08 3.48 -19.29
C ARG A 121 2.45 4.77 -20.01
N PRO A 122 1.62 5.82 -19.92
CA PRO A 122 1.96 7.12 -20.47
C PRO A 122 3.10 7.76 -19.68
N THR A 123 3.86 8.62 -20.33
CA THR A 123 4.89 9.44 -19.72
C THR A 123 4.31 10.73 -19.12
N VAL A 124 5.09 11.42 -18.27
CA VAL A 124 4.70 12.73 -17.72
C VAL A 124 4.39 13.74 -18.81
N LYS A 125 5.26 13.85 -19.81
CA LYS A 125 5.04 14.70 -20.99
C LYS A 125 4.18 13.98 -21.99
N THR A 126 3.23 14.70 -22.59
CA THR A 126 2.33 14.18 -23.63
C THR A 126 2.57 14.89 -24.95
N ASP A 127 2.01 14.35 -26.04
CA ASP A 127 2.01 15.01 -27.35
C ASP A 127 1.05 16.20 -27.43
N VAL A 128 0.23 16.41 -26.39
CA VAL A 128 -0.68 17.55 -26.30
C VAL A 128 0.05 18.68 -25.58
N GLU A 129 0.10 19.84 -26.22
CA GLU A 129 0.74 21.00 -25.64
C GLU A 129 0.11 21.40 -24.29
N ASN A 130 0.94 21.71 -23.31
CA ASN A 130 0.53 22.08 -21.94
C ASN A 130 -0.22 21.01 -21.16
N LEU A 131 -0.23 19.75 -21.62
CA LEU A 131 -0.79 18.64 -20.87
C LEU A 131 0.33 17.78 -20.27
N PHE A 132 0.42 17.77 -18.94
CA PHE A 132 1.33 16.93 -18.17
C PHE A 132 0.52 15.94 -17.33
N LEU A 133 1.04 14.74 -17.17
CA LEU A 133 0.41 13.67 -16.39
C LEU A 133 1.20 13.42 -15.12
N ALA A 134 0.49 13.22 -14.00
CA ALA A 134 1.07 12.85 -12.73
C ALA A 134 0.21 11.77 -12.05
N GLY A 135 0.84 10.93 -11.26
CA GLY A 135 0.22 9.81 -10.55
C GLY A 135 1.13 8.58 -10.57
N ASP A 136 0.83 7.60 -9.75
CA ASP A 136 1.59 6.35 -9.66
C ASP A 136 1.43 5.45 -10.92
N TRP A 137 0.44 5.75 -11.76
CA TRP A 137 0.17 5.10 -13.05
C TRP A 137 1.03 5.62 -14.21
N VAL A 138 1.77 6.71 -14.00
CA VAL A 138 2.65 7.31 -15.01
C VAL A 138 3.97 6.54 -15.08
N LYS A 139 4.51 6.41 -16.28
CA LYS A 139 5.83 5.79 -16.49
C LYS A 139 6.93 6.76 -16.05
N LEU A 140 7.79 6.28 -15.16
CA LEU A 140 8.98 6.98 -14.68
C LEU A 140 10.25 6.26 -15.15
N GLU A 141 11.32 7.00 -15.33
CA GLU A 141 12.65 6.41 -15.55
C GLU A 141 13.25 5.87 -14.25
N ASN A 142 12.90 6.50 -13.14
CA ASN A 142 13.38 6.17 -11.81
C ASN A 142 12.54 5.03 -11.21
N PRO A 143 13.17 4.09 -10.48
CA PRO A 143 12.44 3.03 -9.78
C PRO A 143 11.67 3.63 -8.60
N ALA A 144 10.37 3.80 -8.78
CA ALA A 144 9.45 4.30 -7.77
C ALA A 144 8.10 3.57 -7.88
N MET A 145 7.41 3.40 -6.78
CA MET A 145 6.10 2.74 -6.71
C MET A 145 5.14 3.52 -5.83
N LEU A 146 3.83 3.36 -6.08
CA LEU A 146 2.76 3.92 -5.24
C LEU A 146 2.94 5.42 -4.97
N MET A 147 2.89 5.85 -3.71
CA MET A 147 3.00 7.26 -3.33
C MET A 147 4.31 7.92 -3.79
N GLU A 148 5.43 7.17 -3.76
CA GLU A 148 6.70 7.68 -4.26
C GLU A 148 6.63 7.94 -5.77
N ALA A 149 6.04 7.04 -6.54
CA ALA A 149 5.82 7.23 -7.98
C ALA A 149 4.89 8.42 -8.26
N ALA A 150 3.81 8.56 -7.49
CA ALA A 150 2.89 9.69 -7.60
C ALA A 150 3.60 11.02 -7.34
N THR A 151 4.39 11.10 -6.25
CA THR A 151 5.16 12.30 -5.90
C THR A 151 6.23 12.62 -6.93
N THR A 152 7.00 11.61 -7.36
CA THR A 152 8.06 11.77 -8.35
C THR A 152 7.51 12.24 -9.70
N SER A 153 6.41 11.65 -10.17
CA SER A 153 5.76 12.08 -11.42
C SER A 153 5.22 13.50 -11.32
N ALA A 154 4.69 13.90 -10.16
CA ALA A 154 4.23 15.27 -9.93
C ALA A 154 5.38 16.27 -9.96
N LEU A 155 6.54 15.96 -9.36
CA LEU A 155 7.74 16.80 -9.45
C LEU A 155 8.26 16.91 -10.88
N HIS A 156 8.25 15.83 -11.67
CA HIS A 156 8.59 15.89 -13.08
C HIS A 156 7.64 16.79 -13.88
N ALA A 157 6.33 16.73 -13.59
CA ALA A 157 5.34 17.58 -14.23
C ALA A 157 5.57 19.05 -13.85
N ALA A 158 5.75 19.34 -12.57
CA ALA A 158 6.04 20.69 -12.07
C ALA A 158 7.32 21.26 -12.68
N ASN A 159 8.42 20.51 -12.69
CA ASN A 159 9.69 20.95 -13.28
C ASN A 159 9.58 21.17 -14.79
N SER A 160 8.73 20.38 -15.49
CA SER A 160 8.45 20.64 -16.91
C SER A 160 7.77 21.98 -17.13
N ILE A 161 6.87 22.37 -16.22
CA ILE A 161 6.20 23.69 -16.24
C ILE A 161 7.21 24.78 -15.87
N PHE A 162 7.99 24.59 -14.80
CA PHE A 162 9.01 25.57 -14.36
C PHE A 162 10.01 25.87 -15.46
N ASN A 163 10.51 24.84 -16.14
CA ASN A 163 11.40 25.01 -17.31
C ASN A 163 10.76 25.86 -18.41
N LYS A 164 9.49 25.60 -18.72
CA LYS A 164 8.76 26.35 -19.74
C LYS A 164 8.60 27.82 -19.38
N GLU A 165 8.37 28.11 -18.10
CA GLU A 165 8.17 29.47 -17.57
C GLU A 165 9.49 30.16 -17.16
N GLY A 166 10.64 29.52 -17.38
CA GLY A 166 11.96 30.08 -17.00
C GLY A 166 12.19 30.13 -15.49
N LEU A 167 11.48 29.32 -14.72
CA LEU A 167 11.61 29.22 -13.27
C LEU A 167 12.62 28.14 -12.89
N LYS A 168 13.15 28.25 -11.66
CA LYS A 168 14.08 27.25 -11.12
C LYS A 168 13.34 25.95 -10.81
N GLU A 169 13.92 24.84 -11.26
CA GLU A 169 13.43 23.49 -10.94
C GLU A 169 13.59 23.14 -9.47
N GLU A 170 12.66 22.34 -8.95
CA GLU A 170 12.77 21.70 -7.66
C GLU A 170 13.69 20.48 -7.71
N PRO A 171 14.55 20.27 -6.71
CA PRO A 171 15.43 19.12 -6.67
C PRO A 171 14.64 17.81 -6.50
N MET A 172 15.00 16.81 -7.29
CA MET A 172 14.44 15.44 -7.14
C MET A 172 15.50 14.51 -6.59
N LEU A 173 15.17 13.83 -5.51
CA LEU A 173 15.97 12.75 -4.97
C LEU A 173 15.52 11.43 -5.57
N SER A 174 16.47 10.62 -6.01
CA SER A 174 16.21 9.31 -6.58
C SER A 174 17.33 8.33 -6.25
N VAL A 175 17.03 7.05 -6.34
CA VAL A 175 18.02 5.99 -6.25
C VAL A 175 18.64 5.73 -7.63
N PRO A 176 19.87 5.23 -7.71
CA PRO A 176 20.49 4.86 -8.98
C PRO A 176 19.67 3.81 -9.74
N LEU A 177 19.62 3.94 -11.07
CA LEU A 177 18.97 2.96 -11.95
C LEU A 177 19.65 1.59 -11.96
N LYS A 178 20.94 1.57 -11.60
CA LYS A 178 21.72 0.34 -11.50
C LYS A 178 21.75 -0.16 -10.07
N GLY A 179 21.41 -1.44 -9.88
CA GLY A 179 21.55 -2.10 -8.59
C GLY A 179 23.03 -2.38 -8.24
N LEU A 180 23.24 -2.90 -7.02
CA LEU A 180 24.56 -3.24 -6.48
C LEU A 180 25.35 -4.24 -7.36
N PHE A 181 24.65 -5.01 -8.19
CA PHE A 181 25.21 -6.07 -9.03
C PHE A 181 25.06 -5.80 -10.55
N ALA A 182 24.78 -4.56 -10.96
CA ALA A 182 24.57 -4.18 -12.35
C ALA A 182 25.79 -3.41 -12.91
#